data_3e48ee91d77347a3a154c7a36963d59f
#
_entry.id   3e48ee91d77347a3a154c7a36963d59f
#
_cell.length_a   1.000
_cell.length_b   1.000
_cell.length_c   1.000
_cell.angle_alpha   90.00
_cell.angle_beta   90.00
_cell.angle_gamma   90.00
#
_symmetry.space_group_name_H-M   'P 1'
#
loop_
_entity.id
_entity.type
_entity.pdbx_description
1 polymer ?
#
loop_
_entity_poly.entity_id
_entity_poly.type
_entity_poly.pdbx_seq_one_letter_code
_entity_poly.pdbx_strand_id
1 'polypeptide(L)'
;MIPESHRDLLTRPVHGVLTTLMPDGRPQSSLVWVDHDGECACLNTTRERQKGRNMAADPRVNLLVVDPDDTGRYLQIRGTAELVENGAVEHLDRLTRRYTRHPRYYGYIYPSEQASRETRILCRIHPDKVTLDAIHH
;
A
#
# COMPACT_ATOMS: atom_id res chain seq x y z
N MET A 1 -7.70 5.55 -13.83
CA MET A 1 -6.76 6.66 -13.71
C MET A 1 -5.29 6.24 -13.66
N ILE A 2 -4.98 5.08 -13.15
CA ILE A 2 -3.60 4.57 -13.20
C ILE A 2 -3.33 4.10 -14.63
N PRO A 3 -2.32 4.70 -15.31
CA PRO A 3 -2.05 4.37 -16.71
C PRO A 3 -1.66 2.91 -16.89
N GLU A 4 -2.16 2.28 -17.93
CA GLU A 4 -1.85 0.89 -18.23
C GLU A 4 -0.36 0.64 -18.35
N SER A 5 0.38 1.64 -18.88
CA SER A 5 1.82 1.56 -19.06
C SER A 5 2.60 1.34 -17.75
N HIS A 6 2.01 1.64 -16.60
CA HIS A 6 2.66 1.55 -15.30
C HIS A 6 1.94 0.62 -14.31
N ARG A 7 0.87 -0.07 -14.75
CA ARG A 7 0.13 -0.99 -13.88
C ARG A 7 0.96 -2.17 -13.40
N ASP A 8 1.96 -2.57 -14.18
CA ASP A 8 2.85 -3.66 -13.78
C ASP A 8 3.56 -3.38 -12.45
N LEU A 9 3.78 -2.10 -12.13
CA LEU A 9 4.38 -1.71 -10.84
C LEU A 9 3.46 -2.04 -9.65
N LEU A 10 2.16 -2.20 -9.90
CA LEU A 10 1.19 -2.58 -8.86
C LEU A 10 0.79 -4.06 -8.93
N THR A 11 1.26 -4.80 -9.93
CA THR A 11 0.90 -6.21 -10.10
C THR A 11 2.08 -7.16 -9.94
N ARG A 12 3.30 -6.66 -10.05
CA ARG A 12 4.53 -7.39 -9.73
C ARG A 12 4.87 -7.20 -8.24
N PRO A 13 5.68 -8.06 -7.63
CA PRO A 13 6.08 -7.90 -6.22
C PRO A 13 7.13 -6.78 -6.04
N VAL A 14 6.76 -5.58 -6.39
CA VAL A 14 7.58 -4.37 -6.25
C VAL A 14 7.12 -3.62 -5.01
N HIS A 15 8.06 -3.25 -4.13
CA HIS A 15 7.72 -2.52 -2.92
C HIS A 15 7.33 -1.08 -3.22
N GLY A 16 6.28 -0.61 -2.55
CA GLY A 16 5.91 0.78 -2.56
C GLY A 16 6.43 1.51 -1.33
N VAL A 17 6.54 2.82 -1.42
CA VAL A 17 6.80 3.70 -0.28
C VAL A 17 5.52 4.49 -0.03
N LEU A 18 4.89 4.21 1.11
CA LEU A 18 3.69 4.93 1.53
C LEU A 18 4.08 6.05 2.47
N THR A 19 3.61 7.26 2.17
CA THR A 19 3.76 8.42 3.04
C THR A 19 2.40 8.83 3.59
N THR A 20 2.31 8.91 4.91
CA THR A 20 1.12 9.37 5.63
C THR A 20 1.51 10.56 6.51
N LEU A 21 0.52 11.24 7.08
CA LEU A 21 0.77 12.43 7.90
C LEU A 21 0.62 12.11 9.38
N MET A 22 1.65 12.44 10.14
CA MET A 22 1.62 12.35 11.60
C MET A 22 0.66 13.40 12.18
N PRO A 23 0.23 13.26 13.46
CA PRO A 23 -0.65 14.25 14.08
C PRO A 23 -0.12 15.69 14.07
N ASP A 24 1.19 15.88 14.06
CA ASP A 24 1.82 17.20 13.97
C ASP A 24 2.00 17.69 12.51
N GLY A 25 1.52 16.93 11.52
CA GLY A 25 1.58 17.28 10.12
C GLY A 25 2.86 16.83 9.42
N ARG A 26 3.83 16.26 10.14
CA ARG A 26 5.03 15.75 9.49
C ARG A 26 4.76 14.47 8.73
N PRO A 27 5.42 14.27 7.58
CA PRO A 27 5.26 13.02 6.82
C PRO A 27 6.00 11.86 7.49
N GLN A 28 5.41 10.68 7.39
CA GLN A 28 6.02 9.42 7.80
C GLN A 28 5.97 8.45 6.62
N SER A 29 7.10 7.87 6.26
CA SER A 29 7.19 6.95 5.13
C SER A 29 7.60 5.56 5.58
N SER A 30 7.04 4.53 4.93
CA SER A 30 7.37 3.14 5.18
C SER A 30 7.20 2.31 3.91
N LEU A 31 7.93 1.18 3.85
CA LEU A 31 7.76 0.23 2.75
C LEU A 31 6.48 -0.56 2.94
N VAL A 32 5.76 -0.79 1.84
CA VAL A 32 4.52 -1.55 1.83
C VAL A 32 4.49 -2.50 0.64
N TRP A 33 3.74 -3.61 0.80
CA TRP A 33 3.33 -4.44 -0.32
C TRP A 33 2.10 -3.81 -0.95
N VAL A 34 2.03 -3.83 -2.26
CA VAL A 34 0.95 -3.17 -3.01
C VAL A 34 0.33 -4.11 -4.04
N ASP A 35 -0.93 -3.87 -4.36
CA ASP A 35 -1.58 -4.46 -5.52
C ASP A 35 -2.59 -3.48 -6.12
N HIS A 36 -3.37 -3.94 -7.07
CA HIS A 36 -4.34 -3.15 -7.80
C HIS A 36 -5.65 -3.92 -7.89
N ASP A 37 -6.78 -3.28 -7.58
CA ASP A 37 -8.09 -3.92 -7.61
C ASP A 37 -8.87 -3.63 -8.89
N GLY A 38 -8.22 -3.06 -9.91
CA GLY A 38 -8.85 -2.62 -11.15
C GLY A 38 -9.17 -1.13 -11.16
N GLU A 39 -9.22 -0.50 -10.01
CA GLU A 39 -9.55 0.92 -9.85
C GLU A 39 -8.51 1.64 -9.01
N CYS A 40 -8.17 1.10 -7.86
CA CYS A 40 -7.29 1.72 -6.88
C CYS A 40 -6.02 0.91 -6.68
N ALA A 41 -4.93 1.60 -6.35
CA ALA A 41 -3.79 0.97 -5.71
C ALA A 41 -4.19 0.61 -4.28
N CYS A 42 -3.81 -0.59 -3.85
CA CYS A 42 -4.21 -1.12 -2.55
C CYS A 42 -3.00 -1.55 -1.74
N LEU A 43 -3.11 -1.42 -0.43
CA LEU A 43 -2.14 -1.94 0.52
C LEU A 43 -2.87 -2.44 1.76
N ASN A 44 -2.12 -3.04 2.68
CA ASN A 44 -2.70 -3.62 3.89
C ASN A 44 -1.88 -3.18 5.09
N THR A 45 -2.55 -2.87 6.18
CA THR A 45 -1.91 -2.55 7.45
C THR A 45 -2.87 -2.90 8.60
N THR A 46 -2.61 -2.38 9.78
CA THR A 46 -3.51 -2.54 10.93
C THR A 46 -3.96 -1.17 11.42
N ARG A 47 -5.10 -1.12 12.12
CA ARG A 47 -5.55 0.13 12.75
C ARG A 47 -4.59 0.57 13.86
N GLU A 48 -3.88 -0.38 14.47
CA GLU A 48 -2.99 -0.14 15.60
C GLU A 48 -1.63 0.43 15.20
N ARG A 49 -1.18 0.15 13.97
CA ARG A 49 0.10 0.68 13.48
C ARG A 49 0.02 2.18 13.19
N GLN A 50 1.17 2.85 13.24
CA GLN A 50 1.22 4.31 13.08
C GLN A 50 0.57 4.75 11.75
N LYS A 51 0.89 4.09 10.63
CA LYS A 51 0.30 4.46 9.35
C LYS A 51 -1.21 4.27 9.32
N GLY A 52 -1.72 3.23 9.99
CA GLY A 52 -3.17 3.01 10.10
C GLY A 52 -3.84 4.12 10.90
N ARG A 53 -3.26 4.49 12.04
CA ARG A 53 -3.77 5.61 12.85
C ARG A 53 -3.71 6.92 12.07
N ASN A 54 -2.60 7.14 11.35
CA ASN A 54 -2.42 8.36 10.56
C ASN A 54 -3.50 8.49 9.49
N MET A 55 -3.76 7.42 8.72
CA MET A 55 -4.76 7.44 7.66
C MET A 55 -6.19 7.59 8.19
N ALA A 56 -6.46 7.03 9.38
CA ALA A 56 -7.77 7.22 10.01
C ALA A 56 -8.02 8.67 10.42
N ALA A 57 -6.97 9.38 10.84
CA ALA A 57 -7.07 10.78 11.26
C ALA A 57 -7.00 11.74 10.08
N ASP A 58 -6.17 11.43 9.06
CA ASP A 58 -5.99 12.27 7.88
C ASP A 58 -5.78 11.33 6.67
N PRO A 59 -6.75 11.24 5.77
CA PRO A 59 -6.71 10.27 4.68
C PRO A 59 -5.78 10.64 3.52
N ARG A 60 -5.14 11.81 3.56
CA ARG A 60 -4.20 12.21 2.50
C ARG A 60 -2.96 11.35 2.54
N VAL A 61 -2.61 10.75 1.41
CA VAL A 61 -1.47 9.84 1.30
C VAL A 61 -0.71 10.07 0.00
N ASN A 62 0.53 9.60 -0.01
CA ASN A 62 1.33 9.51 -1.22
C ASN A 62 1.92 8.11 -1.30
N LEU A 63 1.77 7.47 -2.44
CA LEU A 63 2.37 6.17 -2.73
C LEU A 63 3.34 6.33 -3.89
N LEU A 64 4.60 5.92 -3.67
CA LEU A 64 5.63 5.90 -4.70
C LEU A 64 6.06 4.46 -4.94
N VAL A 65 6.00 4.01 -6.19
CA VAL A 65 6.46 2.68 -6.60
C VAL A 65 7.48 2.85 -7.70
N VAL A 66 8.72 2.43 -7.44
CA VAL A 66 9.84 2.59 -8.36
C VAL A 66 10.15 1.26 -9.00
N ASP A 67 10.33 1.25 -10.33
CA ASP A 67 10.76 0.06 -11.06
C ASP A 67 12.19 -0.30 -10.60
N PRO A 68 12.41 -1.48 -10.01
CA PRO A 68 13.74 -1.85 -9.51
C PRO A 68 14.76 -2.08 -10.62
N ASP A 69 14.30 -2.32 -11.85
CA ASP A 69 15.17 -2.55 -13.01
C ASP A 69 15.49 -1.26 -13.76
N ASP A 70 14.71 -0.21 -13.53
CA ASP A 70 14.86 1.11 -14.18
C ASP A 70 14.35 2.19 -13.22
N THR A 71 15.20 2.72 -12.39
CA THR A 71 14.81 3.66 -11.33
C THR A 71 14.36 5.03 -11.86
N GLY A 72 14.55 5.31 -13.15
CA GLY A 72 13.96 6.48 -13.80
C GLY A 72 12.49 6.31 -14.12
N ARG A 73 11.98 5.06 -14.02
CA ARG A 73 10.59 4.72 -14.27
C ARG A 73 9.88 4.49 -12.93
N TYR A 74 8.87 5.30 -12.64
CA TYR A 74 8.12 5.14 -11.41
C TYR A 74 6.69 5.64 -11.53
N LEU A 75 5.89 5.25 -10.56
CA LEU A 75 4.51 5.65 -10.40
C LEU A 75 4.36 6.33 -9.06
N GLN A 76 3.91 7.58 -9.04
CA GLN A 76 3.57 8.29 -7.81
C GLN A 76 2.09 8.62 -7.82
N ILE A 77 1.41 8.23 -6.76
CA ILE A 77 -0.03 8.49 -6.58
C ILE A 77 -0.20 9.35 -5.34
N ARG A 78 -0.65 10.58 -5.55
CA ARG A 78 -1.19 11.38 -4.44
C ARG A 78 -2.68 11.11 -4.39
N GLY A 79 -3.17 10.72 -3.22
CA GLY A 79 -4.54 10.28 -3.15
C GLY A 79 -5.13 10.34 -1.76
N THR A 80 -6.33 9.80 -1.68
CA THR A 80 -7.13 9.75 -0.48
C THR A 80 -7.37 8.28 -0.11
N ALA A 81 -7.00 7.92 1.11
CA ALA A 81 -7.11 6.56 1.61
C ALA A 81 -8.54 6.25 2.06
N GLU A 82 -9.05 5.14 1.57
CA GLU A 82 -10.29 4.52 2.05
C GLU A 82 -9.91 3.26 2.82
N LEU A 83 -10.33 3.16 4.08
CA LEU A 83 -9.98 2.05 4.96
C LEU A 83 -11.15 1.08 5.07
N VAL A 84 -10.90 -0.20 4.73
CA VAL A 84 -11.93 -1.24 4.68
C VAL A 84 -11.50 -2.42 5.54
N GLU A 85 -12.32 -2.83 6.50
CA GLU A 85 -12.03 -4.01 7.33
C GLU A 85 -12.47 -5.29 6.65
N ASN A 86 -13.62 -5.27 5.97
CA ASN A 86 -14.15 -6.45 5.30
C ASN A 86 -13.21 -6.91 4.18
N GLY A 87 -12.81 -8.17 4.23
CA GLY A 87 -11.90 -8.73 3.24
C GLY A 87 -10.42 -8.40 3.43
N ALA A 88 -10.06 -7.72 4.54
CA ALA A 88 -8.68 -7.26 4.75
C ALA A 88 -7.69 -8.41 4.97
N VAL A 89 -8.09 -9.47 5.67
CA VAL A 89 -7.21 -10.63 5.89
C VAL A 89 -6.99 -11.40 4.59
N GLU A 90 -8.03 -11.60 3.80
CA GLU A 90 -7.93 -12.26 2.50
C GLU A 90 -7.03 -11.46 1.55
N HIS A 91 -7.13 -10.14 1.59
CA HIS A 91 -6.25 -9.25 0.82
C HIS A 91 -4.79 -9.39 1.28
N LEU A 92 -4.56 -9.39 2.59
CA LEU A 92 -3.22 -9.59 3.15
C LEU A 92 -2.62 -10.92 2.70
N ASP A 93 -3.41 -11.98 2.67
CA ASP A 93 -2.94 -13.30 2.25
C ASP A 93 -2.58 -13.32 0.76
N ARG A 94 -3.34 -12.61 -0.08
CA ARG A 94 -2.97 -12.46 -1.50
C ARG A 94 -1.64 -11.74 -1.67
N LEU A 95 -1.42 -10.68 -0.91
CA LEU A 95 -0.14 -9.96 -0.92
C LEU A 95 1.00 -10.86 -0.43
N THR A 96 0.76 -11.62 0.62
CA THR A 96 1.76 -12.53 1.18
C THR A 96 2.20 -13.56 0.14
N ARG A 97 1.25 -14.15 -0.59
CA ARG A 97 1.56 -15.12 -1.65
C ARG A 97 2.36 -14.48 -2.78
N ARG A 98 2.07 -13.23 -3.13
CA ARG A 98 2.79 -12.53 -4.20
C ARG A 98 4.21 -12.16 -3.80
N TYR A 99 4.40 -11.66 -2.59
CA TYR A 99 5.69 -11.08 -2.16
C TYR A 99 6.61 -12.11 -1.50
N THR A 100 6.08 -13.18 -0.90
CA THR A 100 6.89 -14.13 -0.12
C THR A 100 6.75 -15.57 -0.57
N ARG A 101 5.73 -15.91 -1.33
CA ARG A 101 5.33 -17.27 -1.73
C ARG A 101 4.77 -18.12 -0.58
N HIS A 102 4.66 -17.59 0.63
CA HIS A 102 3.93 -18.27 1.69
C HIS A 102 2.42 -18.19 1.41
N PRO A 103 1.63 -19.21 1.86
CA PRO A 103 0.21 -19.27 1.51
C PRO A 103 -0.64 -18.23 2.23
N ARG A 104 -0.19 -17.75 3.39
CA ARG A 104 -0.90 -16.75 4.19
C ARG A 104 0.05 -16.05 5.14
N TYR A 105 -0.42 -14.95 5.73
CA TYR A 105 0.40 -14.08 6.57
C TYR A 105 0.57 -14.65 7.99
N TYR A 106 -0.55 -14.85 8.69
CA TYR A 106 -0.52 -15.33 10.06
C TYR A 106 -0.15 -16.81 10.10
N GLY A 107 0.81 -17.14 10.95
CA GLY A 107 1.38 -18.47 11.05
C GLY A 107 2.63 -18.68 10.21
N TYR A 108 2.95 -17.76 9.29
CA TYR A 108 4.16 -17.83 8.45
C TYR A 108 5.05 -16.60 8.58
N ILE A 109 4.47 -15.40 8.38
CA ILE A 109 5.22 -14.15 8.47
C ILE A 109 5.16 -13.64 9.90
N TYR A 110 4.02 -13.79 10.54
CA TYR A 110 3.76 -13.31 11.89
C TYR A 110 3.05 -14.41 12.68
N PRO A 111 3.27 -14.51 14.01
CA PRO A 111 2.61 -15.57 14.81
C PRO A 111 1.10 -15.53 14.66
N SER A 112 0.48 -16.73 14.61
CA SER A 112 -0.96 -16.84 14.42
C SER A 112 -1.78 -16.17 15.54
N GLU A 113 -1.22 -16.07 16.75
CA GLU A 113 -1.86 -15.42 17.89
C GLU A 113 -2.09 -13.92 17.65
N GLN A 114 -1.29 -13.31 16.80
CA GLN A 114 -1.41 -11.88 16.50
C GLN A 114 -2.69 -11.54 15.72
N ALA A 115 -3.26 -12.52 15.03
CA ALA A 115 -4.50 -12.30 14.26
C ALA A 115 -5.64 -11.77 15.14
N SER A 116 -5.69 -12.19 16.42
CA SER A 116 -6.73 -11.75 17.35
C SER A 116 -6.36 -10.47 18.11
N ARG A 117 -5.13 -9.98 17.95
CA ARG A 117 -4.61 -8.82 18.68
C ARG A 117 -4.53 -7.55 17.84
N GLU A 118 -4.81 -7.64 16.55
CA GLU A 118 -4.74 -6.49 15.65
C GLU A 118 -5.91 -6.53 14.67
N THR A 119 -6.29 -5.35 14.21
CA THR A 119 -7.40 -5.20 13.27
C THR A 119 -6.83 -4.89 11.89
N ARG A 120 -6.90 -5.85 10.98
CA ARG A 120 -6.44 -5.63 9.61
C ARG A 120 -7.36 -4.70 8.86
N ILE A 121 -6.75 -3.84 8.04
CA ILE A 121 -7.45 -2.95 7.13
C ILE A 121 -6.83 -3.04 5.74
N LEU A 122 -7.70 -3.14 4.76
CA LEU A 122 -7.39 -2.94 3.36
C LEU A 122 -7.49 -1.44 3.10
N CYS A 123 -6.42 -0.85 2.59
CA CYS A 123 -6.40 0.56 2.22
C CYS A 123 -6.49 0.67 0.71
N ARG A 124 -7.54 1.34 0.21
CA ARG A 124 -7.72 1.66 -1.19
C ARG A 124 -7.35 3.12 -1.40
N ILE A 125 -6.38 3.40 -2.27
CA ILE A 125 -5.95 4.78 -2.54
C ILE A 125 -6.68 5.28 -3.77
N HIS A 126 -7.60 6.22 -3.55
CA HIS A 126 -8.29 6.91 -4.64
C HIS A 126 -7.38 8.00 -5.17
N PRO A 127 -6.94 7.92 -6.45
CA PRO A 127 -5.95 8.86 -6.97
C PRO A 127 -6.54 10.26 -7.16
N ASP A 128 -5.86 11.26 -6.61
CA ASP A 128 -6.15 12.67 -6.90
C ASP A 128 -5.22 13.18 -8.00
N LYS A 129 -3.95 12.72 -7.98
CA LYS A 129 -2.98 13.06 -9.01
C LYS A 129 -2.00 11.90 -9.20
N VAL A 130 -1.74 11.54 -10.44
CA VAL A 130 -0.75 10.52 -10.80
C VAL A 130 0.40 11.19 -11.55
N THR A 131 1.63 10.92 -11.11
CA THR A 131 2.85 11.41 -11.72
C THR A 131 3.71 10.21 -12.14
N LEU A 132 4.25 10.27 -13.35
CA LEU A 132 5.06 9.19 -13.92
C LEU A 132 6.47 9.69 -14.20
N ASP A 133 7.45 8.84 -13.91
CA ASP A 133 8.85 8.93 -14.35
C ASP A 133 9.61 10.16 -13.88
N ALA A 134 10.93 10.01 -13.75
CA ALA A 134 11.78 11.03 -13.14
C ALA A 134 12.10 12.20 -14.09
N ILE A 135 12.19 11.94 -15.38
CA ILE A 135 12.82 12.86 -16.34
C ILE A 135 11.96 14.06 -16.68
N HIS A 136 10.66 13.98 -16.46
CA HIS A 136 9.70 14.95 -16.98
C HIS A 136 8.97 15.73 -15.90
N HIS A 137 9.61 15.87 -14.76
CA HIS A 137 9.00 16.62 -13.64
C HIS A 137 9.72 17.91 -13.40
#